data_f517baaa4e26986dae97dd4562a711f5
#
_entry.id   f517baaa4e26986dae97dd4562a711f5
#
_cell.length_a   1.000
_cell.length_b   1.000
_cell.length_c   1.000
_cell.angle_alpha   90.00
_cell.angle_beta   90.00
_cell.angle_gamma   90.00
#
_symmetry.space_group_name_H-M   'P 1'
#
loop_
_entity.id
_entity.type
_entity.pdbx_description
1 polymer ?
#
loop_
_entity_poly.entity_id
_entity_poly.type
_entity_poly.pdbx_seq_one_letter_code
_entity_poly.pdbx_strand_id
1 'polypeptide(L)'
;MIRDASARDYAAIRAIITHAFGQAEEANLVEQLRADGDMLCELVEAGEVALQGHILYSRLRIEREGVDLSAAALAPVSVLPAFQGKGAGGRLIRAGNARCAELGCDAVVVLGHADYYPRFGFSAAAAESLEAPFSGPHFMALELKPGVLKAGGRVRYAKAFGV
;
A
#
# COMPACT_ATOMS: atom_id res chain seq x y z
N MET A 1 -15.59 10.25 3.74
CA MET A 1 -16.14 9.01 3.16
C MET A 1 -15.11 8.35 2.25
N ILE A 2 -14.83 7.10 2.51
CA ILE A 2 -13.89 6.32 1.69
C ILE A 2 -14.63 5.69 0.53
N ARG A 3 -14.06 5.85 -0.68
CA ARG A 3 -14.58 5.23 -1.91
C ARG A 3 -13.45 4.90 -2.87
N ASP A 4 -13.74 4.12 -3.89
CA ASP A 4 -12.79 3.86 -4.96
C ASP A 4 -12.47 5.16 -5.70
N ALA A 5 -11.20 5.32 -6.08
CA ALA A 5 -10.78 6.40 -6.94
C ALA A 5 -11.30 6.17 -8.36
N SER A 6 -11.56 7.27 -9.07
CA SER A 6 -11.94 7.23 -10.48
C SER A 6 -11.09 8.23 -11.26
N ALA A 7 -11.15 8.16 -12.59
CA ALA A 7 -10.32 9.03 -13.44
C ALA A 7 -10.50 10.52 -13.14
N ARG A 8 -11.70 10.94 -12.77
CA ARG A 8 -11.97 12.34 -12.39
C ARG A 8 -11.21 12.80 -11.15
N ASP A 9 -10.73 11.85 -10.33
CA ASP A 9 -9.99 12.15 -9.10
C ASP A 9 -8.49 12.29 -9.33
N TYR A 10 -7.96 11.87 -10.48
CA TYR A 10 -6.52 11.67 -10.67
C TYR A 10 -5.71 12.96 -10.52
N ALA A 11 -6.22 14.09 -11.01
CA ALA A 11 -5.52 15.36 -10.84
C ALA A 11 -5.42 15.77 -9.36
N ALA A 12 -6.52 15.60 -8.61
CA ALA A 12 -6.55 15.89 -7.18
C ALA A 12 -5.64 14.92 -6.40
N ILE A 13 -5.62 13.65 -6.78
CA ILE A 13 -4.75 12.63 -6.17
C ILE A 13 -3.29 13.02 -6.37
N ARG A 14 -2.90 13.41 -7.58
CA ARG A 14 -1.54 13.86 -7.85
C ARG A 14 -1.15 15.04 -6.95
N ALA A 15 -2.04 16.00 -6.79
CA ALA A 15 -1.81 17.15 -5.93
C ALA A 15 -1.62 16.75 -4.46
N ILE A 16 -2.46 15.84 -3.96
CA ILE A 16 -2.36 15.33 -2.58
C ILE A 16 -1.02 14.64 -2.34
N ILE A 17 -0.63 13.74 -3.22
CA ILE A 17 0.61 12.97 -3.09
C ILE A 17 1.82 13.92 -3.16
N THR A 18 1.86 14.79 -4.16
CA THR A 18 2.96 15.74 -4.33
C THR A 18 3.10 16.65 -3.11
N HIS A 19 1.97 17.10 -2.56
CA HIS A 19 1.99 17.96 -1.37
C HIS A 19 2.48 17.18 -0.13
N ALA A 20 2.00 15.96 0.04
CA ALA A 20 2.35 15.14 1.21
C ALA A 20 3.84 14.74 1.22
N PHE A 21 4.41 14.44 0.08
CA PHE A 21 5.81 14.00 -0.02
C PHE A 21 6.80 15.13 -0.37
N GLY A 22 6.29 16.27 -0.80
CA GLY A 22 7.14 17.40 -1.20
C GLY A 22 7.91 17.17 -2.50
N GLN A 23 7.52 16.18 -3.30
CA GLN A 23 8.18 15.80 -4.56
C GLN A 23 7.21 15.02 -5.44
N ALA A 24 7.58 14.85 -6.72
CA ALA A 24 6.70 14.23 -7.70
C ALA A 24 6.83 12.71 -7.85
N GLU A 25 7.87 12.11 -7.28
CA GLU A 25 8.23 10.71 -7.53
C GLU A 25 7.11 9.74 -7.14
N GLU A 26 6.46 9.93 -5.99
CA GLU A 26 5.37 9.08 -5.54
C GLU A 26 4.12 9.23 -6.42
N ALA A 27 3.83 10.46 -6.87
CA ALA A 27 2.74 10.69 -7.81
C ALA A 27 3.01 10.04 -9.17
N ASN A 28 4.26 10.13 -9.63
CA ASN A 28 4.67 9.49 -10.88
C ASN A 28 4.56 7.96 -10.78
N LEU A 29 4.95 7.39 -9.63
CA LEU A 29 4.82 5.96 -9.37
C LEU A 29 3.36 5.51 -9.47
N VAL A 30 2.45 6.23 -8.84
CA VAL A 30 1.01 5.92 -8.88
C VAL A 30 0.50 5.93 -10.32
N GLU A 31 0.84 6.94 -11.10
CA GLU A 31 0.42 7.04 -12.49
C GLU A 31 0.99 5.90 -13.34
N GLN A 32 2.24 5.51 -13.10
CA GLN A 32 2.85 4.40 -13.81
C GLN A 32 2.22 3.06 -13.43
N LEU A 33 1.92 2.85 -12.15
CA LEU A 33 1.25 1.63 -11.70
C LEU A 33 -0.13 1.48 -12.33
N ARG A 34 -0.88 2.58 -12.48
CA ARG A 34 -2.16 2.56 -13.21
C ARG A 34 -1.96 2.20 -14.68
N ALA A 35 -1.01 2.86 -15.35
CA ALA A 35 -0.73 2.64 -16.77
C ALA A 35 -0.30 1.20 -17.05
N ASP A 36 0.48 0.60 -16.15
CA ASP A 36 0.98 -0.77 -16.27
C ASP A 36 -0.08 -1.83 -15.95
N GLY A 37 -1.22 -1.44 -15.38
CA GLY A 37 -2.25 -2.38 -14.94
C GLY A 37 -1.90 -3.11 -13.65
N ASP A 38 -0.98 -2.56 -12.85
CA ASP A 38 -0.49 -3.18 -11.61
C ASP A 38 -1.16 -2.64 -10.35
N MET A 39 -2.07 -1.70 -10.48
CA MET A 39 -2.88 -1.22 -9.36
C MET A 39 -3.94 -2.27 -8.99
N LEU A 40 -3.96 -2.70 -7.73
CA LEU A 40 -4.96 -3.62 -7.20
C LEU A 40 -6.12 -2.91 -6.55
N CYS A 41 -5.83 -1.86 -5.79
CA CYS A 41 -6.82 -1.13 -5.01
C CYS A 41 -6.35 0.32 -4.88
N GLU A 42 -7.24 1.24 -5.18
CA GLU A 42 -6.96 2.66 -5.03
C GLU A 42 -8.19 3.34 -4.43
N LEU A 43 -8.01 3.90 -3.23
CA LEU A 43 -9.10 4.51 -2.46
C LEU A 43 -8.79 5.97 -2.14
N VAL A 44 -9.85 6.75 -2.00
CA VAL A 44 -9.76 8.15 -1.58
C VAL A 44 -10.66 8.38 -0.37
N GLU A 45 -10.23 9.28 0.52
CA GLU A 45 -11.07 9.85 1.56
C GLU A 45 -11.66 11.15 0.99
N ALA A 46 -12.95 11.12 0.70
CA ALA A 46 -13.65 12.27 0.14
C ALA A 46 -14.27 13.11 1.25
N GLY A 47 -13.92 14.39 1.29
CA GLY A 47 -14.60 15.39 2.13
C GLY A 47 -15.80 15.98 1.41
N GLU A 48 -16.45 16.95 2.04
CA GLU A 48 -17.64 17.62 1.48
C GLU A 48 -17.31 18.42 0.22
N VAL A 49 -16.11 19.01 0.17
CA VAL A 49 -15.72 19.92 -0.92
C VAL A 49 -14.62 19.29 -1.78
N ALA A 50 -13.68 18.58 -1.17
CA ALA A 50 -12.49 18.08 -1.88
C ALA A 50 -11.99 16.78 -1.26
N LEU A 51 -11.11 16.09 -1.98
CA LEU A 51 -10.43 14.91 -1.47
C LEU A 51 -9.46 15.30 -0.36
N GLN A 52 -9.39 14.48 0.67
CA GLN A 52 -8.55 14.70 1.85
C GLN A 52 -7.38 13.72 1.95
N GLY A 53 -7.52 12.55 1.33
CA GLY A 53 -6.51 11.51 1.40
C GLY A 53 -6.63 10.48 0.30
N HIS A 54 -5.58 9.66 0.17
CA HIS A 54 -5.45 8.69 -0.89
C HIS A 54 -4.57 7.52 -0.44
N ILE A 55 -4.88 6.33 -0.91
CA ILE A 55 -4.04 5.14 -0.74
C ILE A 55 -4.07 4.30 -2.01
N LEU A 56 -2.94 3.67 -2.32
CA LEU A 56 -2.85 2.72 -3.43
C LEU A 56 -2.11 1.46 -2.98
N TYR A 57 -2.64 0.32 -3.41
CA TYR A 57 -2.01 -0.99 -3.27
C TYR A 57 -1.70 -1.52 -4.66
N SER A 58 -0.50 -2.03 -4.85
CA SER A 58 -0.06 -2.57 -6.14
C SER A 58 0.27 -4.05 -6.06
N ARG A 59 0.28 -4.71 -7.21
CA ARG A 59 0.59 -6.14 -7.31
C ARG A 59 1.98 -6.42 -6.79
N LEU A 60 2.06 -7.46 -5.97
CA LEU A 60 3.32 -7.97 -5.46
C LEU A 60 3.25 -9.48 -5.47
N ARG A 61 4.31 -10.12 -5.95
CA ARG A 61 4.41 -11.56 -5.93
C ARG A 61 5.47 -11.98 -4.94
N ILE A 62 5.19 -13.03 -4.18
CA ILE A 62 6.18 -13.65 -3.32
C ILE A 62 6.51 -15.00 -3.94
N GLU A 63 7.70 -15.09 -4.54
CA GLU A 63 8.18 -16.30 -5.19
C GLU A 63 8.67 -17.31 -4.16
N ARG A 64 8.25 -18.56 -4.29
CA ARG A 64 8.69 -19.64 -3.44
C ARG A 64 8.53 -20.98 -4.19
N GLU A 65 9.12 -22.05 -3.66
CA GLU A 65 8.94 -23.38 -4.22
C GLU A 65 7.47 -23.79 -4.17
N GLY A 66 6.98 -24.36 -5.27
CA GLY A 66 5.58 -24.75 -5.40
C GLY A 66 4.75 -23.62 -5.96
N VAL A 67 3.93 -23.00 -5.12
CA VAL A 67 2.97 -21.98 -5.53
C VAL A 67 3.39 -20.62 -4.99
N ASP A 68 3.54 -19.63 -5.90
CA ASP A 68 3.80 -18.25 -5.53
C ASP A 68 2.60 -17.66 -4.78
N LEU A 69 2.87 -16.75 -3.87
CA LEU A 69 1.83 -15.98 -3.21
C LEU A 69 1.48 -14.74 -4.03
N SER A 70 0.19 -14.42 -4.07
CA SER A 70 -0.33 -13.15 -4.59
C SER A 70 -0.48 -12.19 -3.41
N ALA A 71 0.24 -11.09 -3.45
CA ALA A 71 0.27 -10.14 -2.36
C ALA A 71 0.08 -8.71 -2.87
N ALA A 72 0.10 -7.76 -1.96
CA ALA A 72 -0.01 -6.34 -2.28
C ALA A 72 1.08 -5.54 -1.59
N ALA A 73 1.55 -4.50 -2.26
CA ALA A 73 2.41 -3.48 -1.67
C ALA A 73 1.58 -2.25 -1.37
N LEU A 74 1.60 -1.81 -0.12
CA LEU A 74 0.96 -0.57 0.31
C LEU A 74 1.94 0.57 0.04
N ALA A 75 1.69 1.37 -0.98
CA ALA A 75 2.50 2.54 -1.32
C ALA A 75 1.85 3.30 -2.49
N PRO A 76 1.57 4.59 -2.35
CA PRO A 76 1.70 5.39 -1.13
C PRO A 76 0.39 5.48 -0.35
N VAL A 77 0.46 6.02 0.87
CA VAL A 77 -0.69 6.55 1.59
C VAL A 77 -0.41 8.02 1.91
N SER A 78 -1.37 8.88 1.62
CA SER A 78 -1.19 10.33 1.74
C SER A 78 -2.45 10.98 2.29
N VAL A 79 -2.26 11.94 3.21
CA VAL A 79 -3.35 12.77 3.76
C VAL A 79 -2.87 14.21 3.70
N LEU A 80 -3.73 15.10 3.20
CA LEU A 80 -3.41 16.53 3.18
C LEU A 80 -3.12 17.03 4.59
N PRO A 81 -2.13 17.92 4.78
CA PRO A 81 -1.73 18.39 6.11
C PRO A 81 -2.88 18.92 6.97
N ALA A 82 -3.82 19.62 6.35
CA ALA A 82 -4.99 20.17 7.07
C ALA A 82 -5.89 19.08 7.67
N PHE A 83 -5.81 17.85 7.20
CA PHE A 83 -6.64 16.72 7.60
C PHE A 83 -5.87 15.62 8.33
N GLN A 84 -4.57 15.81 8.55
CA GLN A 84 -3.75 14.88 9.32
C GLN A 84 -4.12 14.91 10.81
N GLY A 85 -3.82 13.82 11.51
CA GLY A 85 -4.11 13.72 12.93
C GLY A 85 -5.58 13.45 13.26
N LYS A 86 -6.41 13.16 12.27
CA LYS A 86 -7.85 12.89 12.41
C LYS A 86 -8.24 11.47 12.03
N GLY A 87 -7.26 10.60 11.86
CA GLY A 87 -7.49 9.18 11.59
C GLY A 87 -7.76 8.81 10.14
N ALA A 88 -7.66 9.75 9.19
CA ALA A 88 -7.92 9.46 7.77
C ALA A 88 -6.99 8.40 7.20
N GLY A 89 -5.68 8.51 7.50
CA GLY A 89 -4.70 7.51 7.06
C GLY A 89 -5.02 6.11 7.56
N GLY A 90 -5.39 6.00 8.84
CA GLY A 90 -5.78 4.72 9.44
C GLY A 90 -7.05 4.13 8.83
N ARG A 91 -8.05 4.97 8.55
CA ARG A 91 -9.26 4.51 7.87
C ARG A 91 -8.97 3.99 6.47
N LEU A 92 -8.11 4.69 5.72
CA LEU A 92 -7.68 4.27 4.39
C LEU A 92 -6.93 2.93 4.44
N ILE A 93 -6.02 2.77 5.40
CA ILE A 93 -5.25 1.54 5.56
C ILE A 93 -6.17 0.37 5.90
N ARG A 94 -7.08 0.55 6.85
CA ARG A 94 -8.02 -0.52 7.22
C ARG A 94 -8.93 -0.91 6.07
N ALA A 95 -9.48 0.06 5.35
CA ALA A 95 -10.33 -0.19 4.19
C ALA A 95 -9.56 -0.88 3.06
N GLY A 96 -8.33 -0.44 2.80
CA GLY A 96 -7.48 -1.03 1.76
C GLY A 96 -7.04 -2.46 2.09
N ASN A 97 -6.65 -2.71 3.35
CA ASN A 97 -6.30 -4.07 3.80
C ASN A 97 -7.49 -5.01 3.64
N ALA A 98 -8.69 -4.56 4.00
CA ALA A 98 -9.91 -5.35 3.84
C ALA A 98 -10.20 -5.64 2.37
N ARG A 99 -10.01 -4.67 1.50
CA ARG A 99 -10.18 -4.84 0.05
C ARG A 99 -9.18 -5.85 -0.52
N CYS A 100 -7.92 -5.80 -0.09
CA CYS A 100 -6.93 -6.78 -0.51
C CYS A 100 -7.32 -8.20 -0.08
N ALA A 101 -7.86 -8.36 1.11
CA ALA A 101 -8.35 -9.66 1.58
C ALA A 101 -9.50 -10.16 0.70
N GLU A 102 -10.45 -9.29 0.35
CA GLU A 102 -11.56 -9.62 -0.55
C GLU A 102 -11.08 -10.03 -1.95
N LEU A 103 -9.99 -9.42 -2.42
CA LEU A 103 -9.38 -9.74 -3.71
C LEU A 103 -8.59 -11.05 -3.70
N GLY A 104 -8.48 -11.70 -2.54
CA GLY A 104 -7.77 -12.96 -2.39
C GLY A 104 -6.28 -12.83 -2.17
N CYS A 105 -5.78 -11.64 -1.84
CA CYS A 105 -4.37 -11.48 -1.50
C CYS A 105 -4.00 -12.29 -0.26
N ASP A 106 -2.81 -12.87 -0.27
CA ASP A 106 -2.30 -13.67 0.84
C ASP A 106 -1.70 -12.78 1.94
N ALA A 107 -1.09 -11.66 1.55
CA ALA A 107 -0.38 -10.76 2.47
C ALA A 107 -0.27 -9.37 1.88
N VAL A 108 0.04 -8.40 2.73
CA VAL A 108 0.39 -7.03 2.35
C VAL A 108 1.76 -6.71 2.93
N VAL A 109 2.63 -6.05 2.17
CA VAL A 109 3.89 -5.52 2.68
C VAL A 109 3.86 -4.01 2.68
N VAL A 110 4.61 -3.42 3.60
CA VAL A 110 4.77 -1.97 3.70
C VAL A 110 6.18 -1.63 4.15
N LEU A 111 6.72 -0.55 3.62
CA LEU A 111 7.95 0.06 4.11
C LEU A 111 7.57 1.40 4.75
N GLY A 112 7.75 1.54 6.05
CA GLY A 112 7.31 2.74 6.75
C GLY A 112 7.67 2.75 8.23
N HIS A 113 7.02 3.65 8.97
CA HIS A 113 7.33 3.85 10.38
C HIS A 113 6.95 2.65 11.25
N ALA A 114 7.94 2.15 11.98
CA ALA A 114 7.80 0.95 12.81
C ALA A 114 6.89 1.16 14.04
N ASP A 115 6.55 2.40 14.37
CA ASP A 115 5.64 2.73 15.46
C ASP A 115 4.22 3.08 15.00
N TYR A 116 3.98 3.10 13.70
CA TYR A 116 2.68 3.44 13.11
C TYR A 116 1.95 2.23 12.55
N TYR A 117 2.59 1.50 11.63
CA TYR A 117 1.95 0.40 10.91
C TYR A 117 1.56 -0.81 11.78
N PRO A 118 2.25 -1.12 12.92
CA PRO A 118 1.79 -2.19 13.79
C PRO A 118 0.36 -2.02 14.33
N ARG A 119 -0.14 -0.79 14.39
CA ARG A 119 -1.54 -0.52 14.77
C ARG A 119 -2.55 -1.21 13.85
N PHE A 120 -2.14 -1.56 12.63
CA PHE A 120 -2.99 -2.17 11.60
C PHE A 120 -2.64 -3.64 11.37
N GLY A 121 -1.85 -4.23 12.27
CA GLY A 121 -1.49 -5.65 12.20
C GLY A 121 -0.20 -5.96 11.45
N PHE A 122 0.48 -4.96 10.89
CA PHE A 122 1.79 -5.17 10.27
C PHE A 122 2.86 -5.40 11.32
N SER A 123 3.85 -6.26 11.01
CA SER A 123 5.01 -6.43 11.86
C SER A 123 6.27 -6.72 11.06
N ALA A 124 7.41 -6.30 11.59
CA ALA A 124 8.71 -6.65 11.04
C ALA A 124 8.98 -8.15 11.20
N ALA A 125 8.51 -8.74 12.29
CA ALA A 125 8.65 -10.19 12.53
C ALA A 125 8.00 -11.02 11.42
N ALA A 126 6.82 -10.64 10.95
CA ALA A 126 6.14 -11.32 9.85
C ALA A 126 6.91 -11.22 8.53
N ALA A 127 7.71 -10.19 8.35
CA ALA A 127 8.50 -9.95 7.14
C ALA A 127 9.89 -10.57 7.18
N GLU A 128 10.36 -11.06 8.33
CA GLU A 128 11.72 -11.58 8.49
C GLU A 128 12.06 -12.73 7.56
N SER A 129 11.09 -13.57 7.23
CA SER A 129 11.29 -14.72 6.35
C SER A 129 11.34 -14.33 4.85
N LEU A 130 11.05 -13.08 4.53
CA LEU A 130 11.00 -12.61 3.15
C LEU A 130 12.35 -12.05 2.71
N GLU A 131 12.80 -12.46 1.52
CA GLU A 131 13.93 -11.86 0.84
C GLU A 131 13.39 -10.71 -0.02
N ALA A 132 13.85 -9.49 0.23
CA ALA A 132 13.32 -8.29 -0.41
C ALA A 132 14.46 -7.27 -0.64
N PRO A 133 14.24 -6.29 -1.58
CA PRO A 133 15.20 -5.18 -1.74
C PRO A 133 15.33 -4.32 -0.48
N PHE A 134 14.33 -4.39 0.40
CA PHE A 134 14.30 -3.65 1.66
C PHE A 134 14.36 -4.63 2.82
N SER A 135 14.97 -4.22 3.92
CA SER A 135 15.07 -5.03 5.12
C SER A 135 15.12 -4.13 6.36
N GLY A 136 15.02 -4.75 7.55
CA GLY A 136 15.12 -4.04 8.81
C GLY A 136 13.74 -3.73 9.42
N PRO A 137 13.72 -2.91 10.49
CA PRO A 137 12.50 -2.71 11.29
C PRO A 137 11.40 -1.94 10.56
N HIS A 138 11.72 -1.26 9.45
CA HIS A 138 10.75 -0.49 8.67
C HIS A 138 10.08 -1.32 7.57
N PHE A 139 10.60 -2.52 7.28
CA PHE A 139 9.98 -3.44 6.33
C PHE A 139 9.07 -4.40 7.11
N MET A 140 7.77 -4.28 6.89
CA MET A 140 6.76 -4.99 7.64
C MET A 140 5.78 -5.71 6.74
N ALA A 141 5.16 -6.76 7.25
CA ALA A 141 4.14 -7.51 6.53
C ALA A 141 2.92 -7.76 7.40
N LEU A 142 1.79 -7.90 6.74
CA LEU A 142 0.52 -8.32 7.33
C LEU A 142 0.09 -9.58 6.62
N GLU A 143 -0.06 -10.67 7.39
CA GLU A 143 -0.63 -11.91 6.86
C GLU A 143 -2.15 -11.77 6.81
N LEU A 144 -2.72 -11.83 5.60
CA LEU A 144 -4.17 -11.86 5.42
C LEU A 144 -4.70 -13.28 5.59
N LYS A 145 -3.84 -14.27 5.39
CA LYS A 145 -4.10 -15.69 5.67
C LYS A 145 -3.11 -16.14 6.72
N PRO A 146 -3.55 -16.56 7.92
CA PRO A 146 -2.65 -16.89 9.02
C PRO A 146 -1.56 -17.91 8.67
N GLY A 147 -0.32 -17.57 9.00
CA GLY A 147 0.84 -18.46 8.79
C GLY A 147 1.35 -18.52 7.37
N VAL A 148 0.77 -17.78 6.42
CA VAL A 148 1.09 -17.87 4.99
C VAL A 148 2.54 -17.49 4.68
N LEU A 149 3.16 -16.64 5.48
CA LEU A 149 4.54 -16.18 5.28
C LEU A 149 5.60 -17.04 5.95
N LYS A 150 5.21 -18.07 6.71
CA LYS A 150 6.17 -18.91 7.46
C LYS A 150 7.25 -19.56 6.58
N ALA A 151 6.88 -19.99 5.40
CA ALA A 151 7.82 -20.63 4.47
C ALA A 151 8.73 -19.62 3.77
N GLY A 152 8.51 -18.34 3.98
CA GLY A 152 9.30 -17.29 3.34
C GLY A 152 9.02 -17.14 1.86
N GLY A 153 10.00 -16.57 1.17
CA GLY A 153 9.94 -16.35 -0.27
C GLY A 153 10.67 -15.08 -0.66
N ARG A 154 10.74 -14.85 -1.98
CA ARG A 154 11.38 -13.67 -2.54
C ARG A 154 10.32 -12.70 -3.03
N VAL A 155 10.37 -11.47 -2.51
CA VAL A 155 9.43 -10.41 -2.87
C VAL A 155 9.77 -9.84 -4.25
N ARG A 156 8.74 -9.78 -5.12
CA ARG A 156 8.83 -9.17 -6.44
C ARG A 156 7.79 -8.05 -6.54
N TYR A 157 8.27 -6.83 -6.47
CA TYR A 157 7.45 -5.63 -6.67
C TYR A 157 7.04 -5.48 -8.13
N ALA A 158 6.00 -4.71 -8.38
CA ALA A 158 5.65 -4.28 -9.73
C ALA A 158 6.83 -3.52 -10.36
N LYS A 159 6.97 -3.62 -11.69
CA LYS A 159 8.13 -3.06 -12.40
C LYS A 159 8.32 -1.56 -12.22
N ALA A 160 7.23 -0.83 -11.98
CA ALA A 160 7.29 0.62 -11.78
C ALA A 160 8.15 1.03 -10.58
N PHE A 161 8.34 0.15 -9.59
CA PHE A 161 9.20 0.44 -8.43
C PHE A 161 10.69 0.46 -8.79
N GLY A 162 11.11 -0.16 -9.88
CA GLY A 162 12.50 -0.15 -10.32
C GLY A 162 13.45 -1.03 -9.49
N VAL A 163 12.93 -1.95 -8.74
CA VAL A 163 13.70 -2.85 -7.86
C VAL A 163 13.47 -4.32 -8.17
#